data_d2d2ffadd0f4c77fea5f809d06b389a8
#
_entry.id   d2d2ffadd0f4c77fea5f809d06b389a8
#
_cell.length_a   1.000
_cell.length_b   1.000
_cell.length_c   1.000
_cell.angle_alpha   90.00
_cell.angle_beta   90.00
_cell.angle_gamma   90.00
#
_symmetry.space_group_name_H-M   'P 1'
#
loop_
_entity.id
_entity.type
_entity.pdbx_description
1 polymer ?
#
loop_
_entity_poly.entity_id
_entity_poly.type
_entity_poly.pdbx_seq_one_letter_code
_entity_poly.pdbx_strand_id
1 'polypeptide(L)'
;MSEINSQNSGLGSNSAVISCSPMHTGLGTYSRLLYDLGLFESLVFFRKSSRSDESGYENVVKPVHGFYNLRAFLSVYGFSFWKKYIQRYGFSHLTSPEFFHLVRYNHNMTGTVHDLQPIDDRVSSSAYSYAFIRYMKKNYEAMGDLKGVVAISNITAEAIREKIPNVSPVVIHHWTDDRFIFRDRGSTRRKLGLDEDVRYILNVSSPEPRKNLGLLPEVIASLPENFRIIRIGKMTPLLEKIKDKRLVNLESVPNEDYPLYFNASDVYFSPSIREGFGRPTIEAINSSLPVVLSDIPINKEILGDSNFLVNPESSENFTEKIMQAAEMDMSRRKLLYSRIGNYYRKERALRQYQEFYESLGVT
;
A
#
# COMPACT_ATOMS: atom_id res chain seq x y z
N MET A 1 -1.16 -28.92 19.01
CA MET A 1 -1.47 -29.58 17.73
C MET A 1 -2.97 -29.82 17.75
N SER A 2 -3.74 -28.94 17.16
CA SER A 2 -5.13 -29.12 16.85
C SER A 2 -5.31 -28.69 15.41
N GLU A 3 -5.66 -29.65 14.59
CA GLU A 3 -5.98 -29.52 13.18
C GLU A 3 -7.09 -28.47 13.01
N ILE A 4 -6.73 -27.30 12.49
CA ILE A 4 -7.72 -26.40 11.90
C ILE A 4 -8.06 -27.04 10.55
N ASN A 5 -9.15 -27.79 10.51
CA ASN A 5 -9.78 -28.27 9.30
C ASN A 5 -10.05 -27.06 8.38
N SER A 6 -9.22 -26.91 7.38
CA SER A 6 -9.41 -25.98 6.28
C SER A 6 -10.51 -26.52 5.37
N GLN A 7 -11.77 -26.22 5.65
CA GLN A 7 -12.75 -26.09 4.58
C GLN A 7 -12.46 -24.80 3.84
N ASN A 8 -11.50 -24.85 2.91
CA ASN A 8 -11.26 -23.80 1.94
C ASN A 8 -12.47 -23.75 0.98
N SER A 9 -13.45 -22.92 1.28
CA SER A 9 -14.41 -22.43 0.30
C SER A 9 -13.69 -21.39 -0.59
N GLY A 10 -12.83 -21.87 -1.47
CA GLY A 10 -12.23 -21.01 -2.51
C GLY A 10 -13.28 -20.55 -3.50
N LEU A 11 -13.03 -19.43 -4.18
CA LEU A 11 -13.89 -18.85 -5.22
C LEU A 11 -13.89 -19.73 -6.49
N GLY A 12 -14.41 -20.94 -6.43
CA GLY A 12 -14.52 -21.88 -7.56
C GLY A 12 -13.23 -22.17 -8.34
N SER A 13 -13.21 -23.27 -9.06
CA SER A 13 -12.13 -23.57 -9.99
C SER A 13 -12.05 -22.47 -11.07
N ASN A 14 -10.80 -21.99 -11.33
CA ASN A 14 -10.50 -21.00 -12.37
C ASN A 14 -10.73 -19.52 -11.98
N SER A 15 -10.34 -19.15 -10.74
CA SER A 15 -10.37 -17.78 -10.25
C SER A 15 -8.98 -17.13 -10.23
N ALA A 16 -8.90 -15.80 -10.46
CA ALA A 16 -7.63 -15.08 -10.51
C ALA A 16 -7.64 -13.70 -9.86
N VAL A 17 -6.56 -13.38 -9.14
CA VAL A 17 -6.16 -12.00 -8.83
C VAL A 17 -5.33 -11.47 -10.00
N ILE A 18 -5.71 -10.31 -10.53
CA ILE A 18 -5.03 -9.70 -11.68
C ILE A 18 -4.40 -8.37 -11.27
N SER A 19 -3.08 -8.32 -11.34
CA SER A 19 -2.27 -7.14 -11.02
C SER A 19 -1.79 -6.43 -12.28
N CYS A 20 -1.97 -5.12 -12.30
CA CYS A 20 -1.44 -4.23 -13.33
C CYS A 20 0.01 -3.85 -13.09
N SER A 21 0.49 -3.99 -11.87
CA SER A 21 1.79 -3.52 -11.40
C SER A 21 2.70 -4.66 -10.98
N PRO A 22 4.02 -4.55 -11.17
CA PRO A 22 4.98 -5.55 -10.73
C PRO A 22 4.91 -5.81 -9.21
N MET A 23 5.26 -7.02 -8.78
CA MET A 23 5.15 -7.47 -7.39
C MET A 23 5.86 -6.56 -6.36
N HIS A 24 7.00 -5.97 -6.73
CA HIS A 24 7.79 -5.10 -5.84
C HIS A 24 7.19 -3.69 -5.63
N THR A 25 6.10 -3.36 -6.30
CA THR A 25 5.37 -2.09 -6.11
C THR A 25 4.33 -2.21 -4.99
N GLY A 26 3.85 -1.08 -4.48
CA GLY A 26 2.75 -1.07 -3.50
C GLY A 26 1.50 -1.81 -3.98
N LEU A 27 1.12 -1.60 -5.25
CA LEU A 27 -0.02 -2.30 -5.88
C LEU A 27 0.27 -3.78 -6.09
N GLY A 28 1.47 -4.14 -6.55
CA GLY A 28 1.86 -5.54 -6.70
C GLY A 28 1.91 -6.30 -5.36
N THR A 29 2.38 -5.63 -4.31
CA THR A 29 2.37 -6.20 -2.95
C THR A 29 0.93 -6.40 -2.45
N TYR A 30 0.01 -5.46 -2.74
CA TYR A 30 -1.40 -5.66 -2.42
C TYR A 30 -2.00 -6.87 -3.15
N SER A 31 -1.69 -7.01 -4.44
CA SER A 31 -2.16 -8.16 -5.24
C SER A 31 -1.66 -9.49 -4.67
N ARG A 32 -0.41 -9.55 -4.24
CA ARG A 32 0.16 -10.69 -3.53
C ARG A 32 -0.57 -10.97 -2.22
N LEU A 33 -0.76 -9.95 -1.38
CA LEU A 33 -1.46 -10.09 -0.11
C LEU A 33 -2.90 -10.58 -0.30
N LEU A 34 -3.59 -10.13 -1.34
CA LEU A 34 -4.93 -10.59 -1.67
C LEU A 34 -4.92 -12.07 -2.11
N TYR A 35 -3.95 -12.46 -2.93
CA TYR A 35 -3.77 -13.85 -3.31
C TYR A 35 -3.43 -14.74 -2.10
N ASP A 36 -2.59 -14.26 -1.18
CA ASP A 36 -2.18 -14.94 0.05
C ASP A 36 -3.35 -15.14 1.06
N LEU A 37 -4.53 -14.56 0.81
CA LEU A 37 -5.76 -14.90 1.54
C LEU A 37 -6.25 -16.33 1.21
N GLY A 38 -5.77 -16.95 0.14
CA GLY A 38 -6.13 -18.30 -0.26
C GLY A 38 -7.50 -18.43 -0.93
N LEU A 39 -8.08 -17.32 -1.40
CA LEU A 39 -9.40 -17.31 -2.05
C LEU A 39 -9.33 -17.58 -3.56
N PHE A 40 -8.17 -17.38 -4.17
CA PHE A 40 -7.97 -17.45 -5.62
C PHE A 40 -6.97 -18.52 -6.00
N GLU A 41 -7.17 -19.16 -7.15
CA GLU A 41 -6.25 -20.18 -7.68
C GLU A 41 -5.00 -19.57 -8.34
N SER A 42 -5.12 -18.38 -8.93
CA SER A 42 -4.06 -17.79 -9.73
C SER A 42 -3.77 -16.34 -9.36
N LEU A 43 -2.47 -15.98 -9.43
CA LEU A 43 -2.01 -14.60 -9.37
C LEU A 43 -1.38 -14.23 -10.71
N VAL A 44 -1.95 -13.22 -11.39
CA VAL A 44 -1.55 -12.81 -12.74
C VAL A 44 -0.94 -11.41 -12.71
N PHE A 45 0.28 -11.26 -13.23
CA PHE A 45 0.92 -9.96 -13.41
C PHE A 45 0.95 -9.58 -14.88
N PHE A 46 0.36 -8.44 -15.23
CA PHE A 46 0.43 -7.91 -16.59
C PHE A 46 1.75 -7.18 -16.91
N ARG A 47 2.59 -6.95 -15.91
CA ARG A 47 3.94 -6.40 -16.07
C ARG A 47 4.99 -7.38 -15.57
N LYS A 48 6.08 -7.52 -16.31
CA LYS A 48 7.24 -8.29 -15.87
C LYS A 48 8.00 -7.49 -14.79
N SER A 49 8.35 -8.13 -13.68
CA SER A 49 9.36 -7.63 -12.76
C SER A 49 10.75 -7.92 -13.31
N SER A 50 11.68 -6.99 -13.15
CA SER A 50 13.11 -7.22 -13.40
C SER A 50 13.80 -7.89 -12.21
N ARG A 51 13.11 -8.08 -11.08
CA ARG A 51 13.63 -8.67 -9.85
C ARG A 51 13.14 -10.11 -9.68
N SER A 52 14.00 -10.96 -9.12
CA SER A 52 13.78 -12.41 -8.90
C SER A 52 12.79 -12.75 -7.77
N ASP A 53 12.15 -11.77 -7.13
CA ASP A 53 11.32 -11.93 -5.92
C ASP A 53 9.99 -12.71 -6.14
N GLU A 54 9.81 -13.27 -7.32
CA GLU A 54 8.60 -14.01 -7.69
C GLU A 54 8.78 -15.54 -7.55
N SER A 55 9.92 -15.98 -7.04
CA SER A 55 10.18 -17.39 -6.71
C SER A 55 9.42 -17.78 -5.44
N GLY A 56 8.44 -18.65 -5.56
CA GLY A 56 7.65 -19.16 -4.43
C GLY A 56 6.13 -19.11 -4.65
N TYR A 57 5.66 -18.52 -5.76
CA TYR A 57 4.24 -18.52 -6.13
C TYR A 57 4.03 -19.51 -7.29
N GLU A 58 3.34 -20.61 -7.03
CA GLU A 58 3.15 -21.70 -8.00
C GLU A 58 2.30 -21.29 -9.22
N ASN A 59 1.42 -20.30 -9.07
CA ASN A 59 0.45 -19.91 -10.09
C ASN A 59 0.63 -18.46 -10.58
N VAL A 60 1.87 -18.00 -10.70
CA VAL A 60 2.14 -16.66 -11.27
C VAL A 60 2.21 -16.75 -12.79
N VAL A 61 1.23 -16.19 -13.47
CA VAL A 61 1.21 -16.08 -14.93
C VAL A 61 1.78 -14.73 -15.36
N LYS A 62 2.86 -14.75 -16.16
CA LYS A 62 3.47 -13.56 -16.75
C LYS A 62 3.13 -13.51 -18.23
N PRO A 63 2.32 -12.55 -18.70
CA PRO A 63 2.12 -12.39 -20.12
C PRO A 63 3.40 -11.87 -20.81
N VAL A 64 3.64 -12.39 -22.00
CA VAL A 64 4.85 -12.20 -22.81
C VAL A 64 5.16 -10.72 -23.10
N HIS A 65 6.45 -10.44 -23.16
CA HIS A 65 7.24 -9.26 -23.53
C HIS A 65 6.57 -8.19 -24.41
N GLY A 66 6.82 -6.92 -24.05
CA GLY A 66 6.65 -5.76 -24.92
C GLY A 66 6.40 -4.45 -24.17
N PHE A 67 6.61 -3.38 -24.85
CA PHE A 67 6.59 -2.01 -24.37
C PHE A 67 5.29 -1.65 -23.63
N TYR A 68 5.39 -1.33 -22.36
CA TYR A 68 4.26 -1.03 -21.48
C TYR A 68 3.37 0.10 -22.00
N ASN A 69 3.96 1.20 -22.43
CA ASN A 69 3.22 2.37 -22.92
C ASN A 69 2.42 2.07 -24.20
N LEU A 70 2.98 1.27 -25.11
CA LEU A 70 2.31 0.88 -26.35
C LEU A 70 1.17 -0.11 -26.06
N ARG A 71 1.31 -1.00 -25.07
CA ARG A 71 0.28 -2.00 -24.72
C ARG A 71 -0.87 -1.44 -23.92
N ALA A 72 -0.65 -0.51 -23.01
CA ALA A 72 -1.71 0.26 -22.37
C ALA A 72 -2.50 1.03 -23.43
N PHE A 73 -1.81 1.66 -24.38
CA PHE A 73 -2.42 2.34 -25.52
C PHE A 73 -3.20 1.36 -26.42
N LEU A 74 -2.67 0.21 -26.77
CA LEU A 74 -3.31 -0.78 -27.62
C LEU A 74 -4.50 -1.47 -26.91
N SER A 75 -4.47 -1.63 -25.58
CA SER A 75 -5.60 -2.17 -24.82
C SER A 75 -6.79 -1.22 -24.78
N VAL A 76 -6.54 0.09 -24.81
CA VAL A 76 -7.56 1.15 -24.88
C VAL A 76 -8.28 1.17 -26.22
N TYR A 77 -7.57 0.92 -27.32
CA TYR A 77 -8.08 1.10 -28.69
C TYR A 77 -8.59 -0.20 -29.36
N GLY A 78 -8.87 -1.25 -28.59
CA GLY A 78 -9.62 -2.39 -29.10
C GLY A 78 -8.81 -3.62 -29.50
N PHE A 79 -7.53 -3.68 -29.15
CA PHE A 79 -6.76 -4.89 -29.36
C PHE A 79 -7.16 -5.99 -28.38
N SER A 80 -7.67 -7.10 -28.91
CA SER A 80 -8.21 -8.24 -28.17
C SER A 80 -7.14 -9.11 -27.49
N PHE A 81 -5.91 -8.63 -27.36
CA PHE A 81 -4.81 -9.40 -26.75
C PHE A 81 -5.15 -9.86 -25.33
N TRP A 82 -5.67 -8.95 -24.52
CA TRP A 82 -6.06 -9.26 -23.13
C TRP A 82 -7.34 -10.09 -23.04
N LYS A 83 -8.21 -10.02 -24.05
CA LYS A 83 -9.46 -10.78 -24.12
C LYS A 83 -9.20 -12.28 -23.87
N LYS A 84 -8.23 -12.85 -24.58
CA LYS A 84 -7.89 -14.28 -24.47
C LYS A 84 -7.43 -14.68 -23.06
N TYR A 85 -6.72 -13.77 -22.37
CA TYR A 85 -6.27 -14.03 -20.99
C TYR A 85 -7.40 -13.88 -19.98
N ILE A 86 -8.19 -12.82 -20.09
CA ILE A 86 -9.30 -12.56 -19.18
C ILE A 86 -10.39 -13.64 -19.30
N GLN A 87 -10.68 -14.09 -20.49
CA GLN A 87 -11.69 -15.12 -20.73
C GLN A 87 -11.30 -16.54 -20.26
N ARG A 88 -10.05 -16.75 -19.86
CA ARG A 88 -9.61 -18.01 -19.26
C ARG A 88 -10.14 -18.22 -17.86
N TYR A 89 -10.44 -17.14 -17.15
CA TYR A 89 -10.85 -17.21 -15.75
C TYR A 89 -12.37 -17.08 -15.66
N GLY A 90 -12.98 -17.99 -14.91
CA GLY A 90 -14.40 -17.94 -14.60
C GLY A 90 -14.76 -16.73 -13.74
N PHE A 91 -13.85 -16.33 -12.85
CA PHE A 91 -13.96 -15.13 -12.01
C PHE A 91 -12.60 -14.43 -11.88
N SER A 92 -12.59 -13.10 -11.80
CA SER A 92 -11.36 -12.33 -11.63
C SER A 92 -11.54 -11.11 -10.73
N HIS A 93 -10.51 -10.82 -9.93
CA HIS A 93 -10.42 -9.58 -9.16
C HIS A 93 -9.27 -8.71 -9.68
N LEU A 94 -9.62 -7.53 -10.20
CA LEU A 94 -8.67 -6.53 -10.68
C LEU A 94 -8.19 -5.66 -9.51
N THR A 95 -6.90 -5.67 -9.24
CA THR A 95 -6.35 -4.94 -8.08
C THR A 95 -6.02 -3.47 -8.36
N SER A 96 -6.37 -2.97 -9.54
CA SER A 96 -6.13 -1.58 -9.94
C SER A 96 -7.13 -1.13 -11.01
N PRO A 97 -7.57 0.14 -10.96
CA PRO A 97 -8.51 0.69 -11.94
C PRO A 97 -7.99 0.73 -13.38
N GLU A 98 -6.68 0.69 -13.60
CA GLU A 98 -6.07 0.80 -14.94
C GLU A 98 -6.62 -0.17 -15.97
N PHE A 99 -7.24 -1.29 -15.55
CA PHE A 99 -7.76 -2.32 -16.43
C PHE A 99 -9.25 -2.62 -16.25
N PHE A 100 -10.00 -1.76 -15.57
CA PHE A 100 -11.45 -1.97 -15.37
C PHE A 100 -12.24 -2.06 -16.68
N HIS A 101 -11.78 -1.38 -17.73
CA HIS A 101 -12.38 -1.51 -19.07
C HIS A 101 -12.36 -2.95 -19.63
N LEU A 102 -11.60 -3.88 -19.04
CA LEU A 102 -11.59 -5.29 -19.42
C LEU A 102 -12.85 -6.03 -19.01
N VAL A 103 -13.69 -5.46 -18.14
CA VAL A 103 -15.01 -6.00 -17.76
C VAL A 103 -15.88 -6.29 -18.99
N ARG A 104 -15.73 -5.54 -20.07
CA ARG A 104 -16.41 -5.79 -21.35
C ARG A 104 -16.12 -7.16 -21.99
N TYR A 105 -15.07 -7.84 -21.54
CA TYR A 105 -14.68 -9.18 -22.03
C TYR A 105 -15.08 -10.31 -21.09
N ASN A 106 -15.30 -9.98 -19.82
CA ASN A 106 -15.80 -10.90 -18.80
C ASN A 106 -16.49 -10.10 -17.71
N HIS A 107 -17.82 -10.17 -17.64
CA HIS A 107 -18.63 -9.46 -16.63
C HIS A 107 -18.52 -10.10 -15.24
N ASN A 108 -17.85 -11.25 -15.10
CA ASN A 108 -17.64 -11.91 -13.82
C ASN A 108 -16.36 -11.40 -13.14
N MET A 109 -16.29 -10.09 -12.94
CA MET A 109 -15.12 -9.40 -12.39
C MET A 109 -15.51 -8.46 -11.26
N THR A 110 -14.60 -8.36 -10.28
CA THR A 110 -14.62 -7.31 -9.25
C THR A 110 -13.35 -6.47 -9.33
N GLY A 111 -13.29 -5.37 -8.61
CA GLY A 111 -12.09 -4.54 -8.63
C GLY A 111 -11.83 -3.78 -7.35
N THR A 112 -10.56 -3.47 -7.08
CA THR A 112 -10.14 -2.59 -5.97
C THR A 112 -9.68 -1.23 -6.49
N VAL A 113 -10.15 -0.19 -5.81
CA VAL A 113 -9.74 1.21 -6.02
C VAL A 113 -8.86 1.67 -4.86
N HIS A 114 -7.64 2.10 -5.17
CA HIS A 114 -6.68 2.60 -4.19
C HIS A 114 -6.79 4.11 -3.99
N ASP A 115 -7.03 4.86 -5.05
CA ASP A 115 -7.30 6.29 -5.05
C ASP A 115 -7.93 6.71 -6.38
N LEU A 116 -8.35 7.96 -6.46
CA LEU A 116 -8.87 8.57 -7.69
C LEU A 116 -7.98 9.74 -8.16
N GLN A 117 -6.72 9.80 -7.75
CA GLN A 117 -5.79 10.90 -8.09
C GLN A 117 -5.75 11.25 -9.58
N PRO A 118 -5.74 10.27 -10.53
CA PRO A 118 -5.73 10.57 -11.95
C PRO A 118 -6.93 11.36 -12.47
N ILE A 119 -8.03 11.37 -11.73
CA ILE A 119 -9.25 12.13 -12.08
C ILE A 119 -9.62 13.19 -11.03
N ASP A 120 -8.76 13.44 -10.05
CA ASP A 120 -8.91 14.56 -9.11
C ASP A 120 -8.38 15.82 -9.77
N ASP A 121 -9.28 16.78 -10.04
CA ASP A 121 -8.96 18.04 -10.73
C ASP A 121 -7.86 18.87 -10.04
N ARG A 122 -7.71 18.70 -8.72
CA ARG A 122 -6.65 19.34 -7.93
C ARG A 122 -5.25 18.79 -8.20
N VAL A 123 -5.14 17.62 -8.82
CA VAL A 123 -3.88 16.90 -9.03
C VAL A 123 -3.63 16.62 -10.50
N SER A 124 -4.67 16.28 -11.24
CA SER A 124 -4.58 15.66 -12.56
C SER A 124 -3.85 16.51 -13.60
N SER A 125 -4.06 17.83 -13.57
CA SER A 125 -3.50 18.74 -14.59
C SER A 125 -1.99 18.94 -14.49
N SER A 126 -1.39 18.73 -13.34
CA SER A 126 0.05 18.94 -13.11
C SER A 126 0.86 17.64 -13.07
N ALA A 127 0.22 16.51 -12.73
CA ALA A 127 0.91 15.24 -12.49
C ALA A 127 0.79 14.24 -13.64
N TYR A 128 -0.24 14.36 -14.48
CA TYR A 128 -0.56 13.37 -15.51
C TYR A 128 -0.77 14.00 -16.89
N SER A 129 -0.40 13.26 -17.95
CA SER A 129 -0.73 13.67 -19.32
C SER A 129 -2.24 13.62 -19.57
N TYR A 130 -2.75 14.50 -20.44
CA TYR A 130 -4.16 14.52 -20.84
C TYR A 130 -4.66 13.17 -21.37
N ALA A 131 -3.83 12.47 -22.15
CA ALA A 131 -4.17 11.15 -22.67
C ALA A 131 -4.35 10.11 -21.53
N PHE A 132 -3.49 10.16 -20.50
CA PHE A 132 -3.59 9.29 -19.34
C PHE A 132 -4.84 9.59 -18.49
N ILE A 133 -5.14 10.87 -18.26
CA ILE A 133 -6.35 11.28 -17.55
C ILE A 133 -7.60 10.77 -18.26
N ARG A 134 -7.69 10.96 -19.58
CA ARG A 134 -8.80 10.47 -20.40
C ARG A 134 -8.93 8.94 -20.36
N TYR A 135 -7.80 8.24 -20.37
CA TYR A 135 -7.74 6.79 -20.21
C TYR A 135 -8.28 6.36 -18.84
N MET A 136 -7.82 6.99 -17.77
CA MET A 136 -8.27 6.66 -16.42
C MET A 136 -9.76 6.98 -16.20
N LYS A 137 -10.28 8.11 -16.75
CA LYS A 137 -11.72 8.43 -16.70
C LYS A 137 -12.56 7.27 -17.25
N LYS A 138 -12.22 6.73 -18.44
CA LYS A 138 -12.92 5.59 -19.02
C LYS A 138 -12.85 4.33 -18.15
N ASN A 139 -11.72 4.09 -17.49
CA ASN A 139 -11.58 2.95 -16.60
C ASN A 139 -12.43 3.12 -15.33
N TYR A 140 -12.48 4.33 -14.78
CA TYR A 140 -13.33 4.60 -13.62
C TYR A 140 -14.83 4.54 -13.98
N GLU A 141 -15.23 4.99 -15.16
CA GLU A 141 -16.59 4.82 -15.66
C GLU A 141 -16.98 3.33 -15.77
N ALA A 142 -16.04 2.47 -16.21
CA ALA A 142 -16.24 1.03 -16.30
C ALA A 142 -16.42 0.32 -14.93
N MET A 143 -16.22 1.01 -13.81
CA MET A 143 -16.53 0.44 -12.48
C MET A 143 -18.00 0.05 -12.34
N GLY A 144 -18.90 0.77 -13.01
CA GLY A 144 -20.34 0.47 -12.97
C GLY A 144 -20.72 -0.87 -13.59
N ASP A 145 -19.85 -1.44 -14.42
CA ASP A 145 -20.06 -2.73 -15.08
C ASP A 145 -19.44 -3.90 -14.30
N LEU A 146 -18.64 -3.64 -13.27
CA LEU A 146 -18.07 -4.67 -12.38
C LEU A 146 -19.17 -5.24 -11.48
N LYS A 147 -19.07 -6.53 -11.15
CA LYS A 147 -19.96 -7.17 -10.16
C LYS A 147 -19.90 -6.48 -8.80
N GLY A 148 -18.75 -5.94 -8.44
CA GLY A 148 -18.57 -5.21 -7.19
C GLY A 148 -17.23 -4.50 -7.15
N VAL A 149 -17.17 -3.46 -6.33
CA VAL A 149 -16.00 -2.58 -6.17
C VAL A 149 -15.60 -2.51 -4.70
N VAL A 150 -14.33 -2.71 -4.44
CA VAL A 150 -13.71 -2.52 -3.11
C VAL A 150 -12.99 -1.18 -3.10
N ALA A 151 -13.23 -0.39 -2.07
CA ALA A 151 -12.44 0.78 -1.73
C ALA A 151 -11.52 0.46 -0.53
N ILE A 152 -10.26 0.89 -0.59
CA ILE A 152 -9.28 0.56 0.46
C ILE A 152 -9.41 1.40 1.74
N SER A 153 -10.25 2.43 1.73
CA SER A 153 -10.54 3.32 2.87
C SER A 153 -11.92 3.96 2.72
N ASN A 154 -12.46 4.50 3.81
CA ASN A 154 -13.69 5.30 3.76
C ASN A 154 -13.51 6.53 2.89
N ILE A 155 -12.36 7.18 2.97
CA ILE A 155 -12.02 8.35 2.13
C ILE A 155 -12.08 7.99 0.65
N THR A 156 -11.53 6.84 0.25
CA THR A 156 -11.62 6.37 -1.13
C THR A 156 -13.06 6.04 -1.52
N ALA A 157 -13.83 5.43 -0.63
CA ALA A 157 -15.22 5.11 -0.89
C ALA A 157 -16.11 6.36 -1.07
N GLU A 158 -15.89 7.38 -0.25
CA GLU A 158 -16.56 8.69 -0.38
C GLU A 158 -16.24 9.36 -1.71
N ALA A 159 -14.95 9.39 -2.08
CA ALA A 159 -14.52 9.93 -3.36
C ALA A 159 -15.12 9.18 -4.58
N ILE A 160 -15.29 7.85 -4.47
CA ILE A 160 -15.98 7.06 -5.51
C ILE A 160 -17.45 7.49 -5.59
N ARG A 161 -18.19 7.54 -4.47
CA ARG A 161 -19.61 7.92 -4.45
C ARG A 161 -19.84 9.32 -4.99
N GLU A 162 -18.93 10.25 -4.69
CA GLU A 162 -18.99 11.63 -5.19
C GLU A 162 -18.78 11.71 -6.71
N LYS A 163 -17.74 11.03 -7.22
CA LYS A 163 -17.32 11.16 -8.63
C LYS A 163 -18.01 10.18 -9.57
N ILE A 164 -18.50 9.06 -9.06
CA ILE A 164 -19.14 7.96 -9.82
C ILE A 164 -20.38 7.47 -9.06
N PRO A 165 -21.45 8.27 -9.05
CA PRO A 165 -22.61 8.06 -8.15
C PRO A 165 -23.36 6.73 -8.33
N ASN A 166 -23.21 6.05 -9.48
CA ASN A 166 -23.81 4.75 -9.76
C ASN A 166 -23.01 3.56 -9.20
N VAL A 167 -21.91 3.80 -8.50
CA VAL A 167 -21.07 2.78 -7.87
C VAL A 167 -21.16 2.87 -6.34
N SER A 168 -21.51 1.76 -5.71
CA SER A 168 -21.54 1.61 -4.25
C SER A 168 -20.39 0.71 -3.79
N PRO A 169 -19.21 1.26 -3.45
CA PRO A 169 -18.07 0.46 -3.06
C PRO A 169 -18.24 -0.10 -1.64
N VAL A 170 -17.75 -1.32 -1.43
CA VAL A 170 -17.53 -1.91 -0.09
C VAL A 170 -16.16 -1.48 0.41
N VAL A 171 -16.06 -1.06 1.67
CA VAL A 171 -14.78 -0.69 2.27
C VAL A 171 -14.12 -1.92 2.86
N ILE A 172 -12.99 -2.32 2.28
CA ILE A 172 -12.09 -3.33 2.85
C ILE A 172 -10.71 -2.71 2.95
N HIS A 173 -10.32 -2.37 4.18
CA HIS A 173 -9.05 -1.71 4.43
C HIS A 173 -7.86 -2.60 4.08
N HIS A 174 -6.74 -1.99 3.75
CA HIS A 174 -5.47 -2.71 3.68
C HIS A 174 -5.16 -3.40 5.01
N TRP A 175 -4.40 -4.47 4.93
CA TRP A 175 -3.87 -5.21 6.06
C TRP A 175 -2.38 -5.41 5.93
N THR A 176 -1.74 -5.82 7.00
CA THR A 176 -0.33 -6.15 7.02
C THR A 176 -0.09 -7.64 6.79
N ASP A 177 1.08 -7.94 6.29
CA ASP A 177 1.70 -9.26 6.29
C ASP A 177 2.00 -9.69 7.75
N ASP A 178 1.91 -10.98 8.05
CA ASP A 178 2.16 -11.56 9.39
C ASP A 178 3.60 -11.35 9.89
N ARG A 179 4.51 -10.91 9.04
CA ARG A 179 5.88 -10.56 9.39
C ARG A 179 5.99 -9.27 10.22
N PHE A 180 4.99 -8.37 10.15
CA PHE A 180 4.94 -7.15 10.91
C PHE A 180 4.35 -7.40 12.30
N ILE A 181 5.21 -7.86 13.19
CA ILE A 181 4.93 -8.12 14.59
C ILE A 181 6.00 -7.46 15.44
N PHE A 182 5.69 -7.23 16.70
CA PHE A 182 6.68 -6.75 17.67
C PHE A 182 7.84 -7.76 17.82
N ARG A 183 9.08 -7.25 17.74
CA ARG A 183 10.31 -7.96 18.07
C ARG A 183 11.16 -7.11 19.02
N ASP A 184 12.05 -7.76 19.74
CA ASP A 184 13.00 -7.06 20.61
C ASP A 184 13.91 -6.13 19.80
N ARG A 185 13.95 -4.86 20.20
CA ARG A 185 14.69 -3.81 19.49
C ARG A 185 16.19 -4.04 19.48
N GLY A 186 16.77 -4.39 20.64
CA GLY A 186 18.21 -4.58 20.76
C GLY A 186 18.72 -5.72 19.88
N SER A 187 18.04 -6.89 19.91
CA SER A 187 18.38 -8.02 19.03
C SER A 187 18.23 -7.67 17.56
N THR A 188 17.21 -6.89 17.21
CA THR A 188 16.95 -6.46 15.83
C THR A 188 18.04 -5.47 15.36
N ARG A 189 18.46 -4.53 16.21
CA ARG A 189 19.55 -3.60 15.90
C ARG A 189 20.87 -4.32 15.66
N ARG A 190 21.22 -5.27 16.53
CA ARG A 190 22.44 -6.10 16.34
C ARG A 190 22.41 -6.84 15.00
N LYS A 191 21.25 -7.41 14.62
CA LYS A 191 21.10 -8.10 13.33
C LYS A 191 21.30 -7.16 12.14
N LEU A 192 20.85 -5.91 12.24
CA LEU A 192 20.98 -4.90 11.17
C LEU A 192 22.30 -4.11 11.24
N GLY A 193 23.17 -4.36 12.23
CA GLY A 193 24.40 -3.60 12.45
C GLY A 193 24.15 -2.14 12.85
N LEU A 194 23.03 -1.86 13.55
CA LEU A 194 22.65 -0.55 14.02
C LEU A 194 23.13 -0.32 15.45
N ASP A 195 23.54 0.90 15.74
CA ASP A 195 24.03 1.33 17.06
C ASP A 195 22.89 1.35 18.09
N GLU A 196 23.14 0.82 19.30
CA GLU A 196 22.13 0.76 20.37
C GLU A 196 21.89 2.12 21.03
N ASP A 197 22.87 3.02 21.03
CA ASP A 197 22.81 4.34 21.65
C ASP A 197 22.18 5.42 20.76
N VAL A 198 21.95 5.10 19.50
CA VAL A 198 21.33 6.00 18.51
C VAL A 198 19.81 5.86 18.51
N ARG A 199 19.11 6.99 18.38
CA ARG A 199 17.65 7.02 18.14
C ARG A 199 17.37 7.00 16.64
N TYR A 200 16.66 5.99 16.16
CA TYR A 200 16.35 5.83 14.75
C TYR A 200 14.92 6.21 14.42
N ILE A 201 14.77 7.09 13.45
CA ILE A 201 13.50 7.46 12.86
C ILE A 201 13.40 6.77 11.51
N LEU A 202 12.33 6.00 11.30
CA LEU A 202 12.08 5.33 10.03
C LEU A 202 11.16 6.15 9.14
N ASN A 203 11.56 6.39 7.89
CA ASN A 203 10.70 6.89 6.82
C ASN A 203 10.71 5.90 5.66
N VAL A 204 9.53 5.46 5.22
CA VAL A 204 9.39 4.59 4.05
C VAL A 204 8.52 5.30 3.02
N SER A 205 9.12 5.70 1.91
CA SER A 205 8.41 6.53 0.94
C SER A 205 8.98 6.42 -0.47
N SER A 206 8.09 6.47 -1.47
CA SER A 206 8.44 6.71 -2.87
C SER A 206 8.90 8.16 -3.08
N PRO A 207 9.57 8.46 -4.22
CA PRO A 207 10.09 9.81 -4.50
C PRO A 207 9.01 10.81 -4.96
N GLU A 208 7.74 10.49 -4.82
CA GLU A 208 6.63 11.33 -5.29
C GLU A 208 6.49 12.64 -4.48
N PRO A 209 6.15 13.78 -5.12
CA PRO A 209 6.01 15.07 -4.44
C PRO A 209 5.04 15.04 -3.24
N ARG A 210 3.96 14.25 -3.32
CA ARG A 210 2.99 14.09 -2.24
C ARG A 210 3.57 13.50 -0.94
N LYS A 211 4.76 12.90 -1.00
CA LYS A 211 5.46 12.37 0.19
C LYS A 211 6.18 13.44 1.00
N ASN A 212 6.20 14.68 0.50
CA ASN A 212 6.69 15.86 1.17
C ASN A 212 8.11 15.71 1.74
N LEU A 213 8.99 15.08 0.96
CA LEU A 213 10.37 14.82 1.37
C LEU A 213 11.20 16.10 1.55
N GLY A 214 10.68 17.24 1.05
CA GLY A 214 11.27 18.55 1.26
C GLY A 214 11.37 18.98 2.72
N LEU A 215 10.57 18.37 3.59
CA LEU A 215 10.58 18.65 5.02
C LEU A 215 11.75 17.98 5.78
N LEU A 216 12.33 16.89 5.22
CA LEU A 216 13.36 16.12 5.91
C LEU A 216 14.61 16.94 6.30
N PRO A 217 15.13 17.86 5.45
CA PRO A 217 16.29 18.67 5.82
C PRO A 217 16.07 19.51 7.09
N GLU A 218 14.90 20.13 7.22
CA GLU A 218 14.54 20.97 8.37
C GLU A 218 14.34 20.12 9.62
N VAL A 219 13.63 19.00 9.50
CA VAL A 219 13.41 18.06 10.61
C VAL A 219 14.75 17.53 11.13
N ILE A 220 15.64 17.06 10.24
CA ILE A 220 16.93 16.51 10.68
C ILE A 220 17.83 17.57 11.31
N ALA A 221 17.81 18.81 10.80
CA ALA A 221 18.59 19.90 11.36
C ALA A 221 18.15 20.28 12.79
N SER A 222 16.86 20.11 13.10
CA SER A 222 16.28 20.43 14.41
C SER A 222 16.35 19.27 15.41
N LEU A 223 16.74 18.06 14.99
CA LEU A 223 16.86 16.90 15.88
C LEU A 223 18.20 16.89 16.64
N PRO A 224 18.24 16.37 17.88
CA PRO A 224 19.47 16.13 18.62
C PRO A 224 20.48 15.25 17.87
N GLU A 225 21.77 15.40 18.18
CA GLU A 225 22.87 14.73 17.48
C GLU A 225 22.82 13.19 17.54
N ASN A 226 22.17 12.63 18.55
CA ASN A 226 22.00 11.18 18.71
C ASN A 226 20.83 10.62 17.90
N PHE A 227 20.13 11.44 17.08
CA PHE A 227 19.08 10.96 16.19
C PHE A 227 19.62 10.70 14.77
N ARG A 228 19.06 9.67 14.11
CA ARG A 228 19.32 9.35 12.71
C ARG A 228 17.99 9.09 12.03
N ILE A 229 17.86 9.51 10.76
CA ILE A 229 16.71 9.13 9.90
C ILE A 229 17.17 8.01 8.97
N ILE A 230 16.57 6.85 9.08
CA ILE A 230 16.70 5.78 8.08
C ILE A 230 15.52 5.95 7.11
N ARG A 231 15.82 6.28 5.87
CA ARG A 231 14.83 6.36 4.81
C ARG A 231 14.97 5.17 3.87
N ILE A 232 13.87 4.43 3.64
CA ILE A 232 13.81 3.35 2.65
C ILE A 232 13.02 3.85 1.43
N GLY A 233 13.69 3.95 0.30
CA GLY A 233 13.11 4.40 -0.98
C GLY A 233 14.15 5.04 -1.90
N LYS A 234 13.80 5.16 -3.18
CA LYS A 234 14.70 5.69 -4.21
C LYS A 234 15.20 7.09 -3.84
N MET A 235 16.49 7.31 -4.03
CA MET A 235 17.11 8.62 -3.88
C MET A 235 16.44 9.64 -4.83
N THR A 236 16.40 10.89 -4.41
CA THR A 236 15.89 12.01 -5.21
C THR A 236 16.93 13.11 -5.30
N PRO A 237 16.92 13.95 -6.36
CA PRO A 237 17.84 15.09 -6.46
C PRO A 237 17.77 16.06 -5.28
N LEU A 238 16.62 16.12 -4.60
CA LEU A 238 16.46 16.90 -3.38
C LEU A 238 17.26 16.31 -2.22
N LEU A 239 17.13 15.00 -2.01
CA LEU A 239 17.78 14.28 -0.91
C LEU A 239 19.30 14.16 -1.11
N GLU A 240 19.77 14.09 -2.37
CA GLU A 240 21.21 14.11 -2.70
C GLU A 240 21.91 15.38 -2.25
N LYS A 241 21.18 16.48 -2.11
CA LYS A 241 21.71 17.78 -1.66
C LYS A 241 21.86 17.83 -0.13
N ILE A 242 21.20 16.93 0.61
CA ILE A 242 21.31 16.86 2.07
C ILE A 242 22.68 16.28 2.42
N LYS A 243 23.54 17.09 3.04
CA LYS A 243 24.89 16.67 3.45
C LYS A 243 24.96 16.14 4.89
N ASP A 244 23.83 16.16 5.59
CA ASP A 244 23.76 15.67 6.97
C ASP A 244 23.91 14.14 7.02
N LYS A 245 24.96 13.65 7.68
CA LYS A 245 25.26 12.23 7.82
C LYS A 245 24.22 11.47 8.66
N ARG A 246 23.36 12.20 9.37
CA ARG A 246 22.26 11.62 10.14
C ARG A 246 21.12 11.12 9.26
N LEU A 247 21.07 11.49 7.97
CA LEU A 247 20.16 10.90 6.98
C LEU A 247 20.84 9.71 6.29
N VAL A 248 20.36 8.51 6.58
CA VAL A 248 20.77 7.27 5.93
C VAL A 248 19.69 6.85 4.92
N ASN A 249 19.96 6.99 3.62
CA ASN A 249 19.02 6.57 2.59
C ASN A 249 19.37 5.17 2.06
N LEU A 250 18.44 4.24 2.20
CA LEU A 250 18.51 2.89 1.65
C LEU A 250 17.54 2.83 0.47
N GLU A 251 18.05 2.68 -0.76
CA GLU A 251 17.18 2.63 -1.96
C GLU A 251 16.26 1.42 -1.96
N SER A 252 16.76 0.32 -1.44
CA SER A 252 16.02 -0.92 -1.20
C SER A 252 16.70 -1.73 -0.11
N VAL A 253 15.94 -2.59 0.54
CA VAL A 253 16.42 -3.54 1.53
C VAL A 253 15.93 -4.95 1.16
N PRO A 254 16.61 -6.02 1.59
CA PRO A 254 16.12 -7.39 1.44
C PRO A 254 14.69 -7.50 2.01
N ASN A 255 13.85 -8.29 1.36
CA ASN A 255 12.44 -8.42 1.75
C ASN A 255 12.28 -9.01 3.16
N GLU A 256 13.18 -9.90 3.58
CA GLU A 256 13.24 -10.47 4.93
C GLU A 256 13.68 -9.47 5.99
N ASP A 257 14.49 -8.48 5.66
CA ASP A 257 14.98 -7.46 6.60
C ASP A 257 14.03 -6.27 6.70
N TYR A 258 13.17 -6.05 5.70
CA TYR A 258 12.27 -4.90 5.67
C TYR A 258 11.43 -4.74 6.95
N PRO A 259 10.77 -5.78 7.53
CA PRO A 259 10.06 -5.66 8.80
C PRO A 259 10.98 -5.38 10.00
N LEU A 260 12.26 -5.73 9.92
CA LEU A 260 13.20 -5.49 11.02
C LEU A 260 13.48 -4.01 11.21
N TYR A 261 13.48 -3.19 10.17
CA TYR A 261 13.66 -1.75 10.28
C TYR A 261 12.58 -1.08 11.13
N PHE A 262 11.35 -1.59 11.08
CA PHE A 262 10.25 -1.12 11.94
C PHE A 262 10.52 -1.47 13.42
N ASN A 263 11.06 -2.65 13.70
CA ASN A 263 11.38 -3.07 15.06
C ASN A 263 12.67 -2.43 15.62
N ALA A 264 13.61 -2.10 14.76
CA ALA A 264 14.87 -1.46 15.14
C ALA A 264 14.72 0.04 15.42
N SER A 265 13.69 0.67 14.89
CA SER A 265 13.46 2.11 14.99
C SER A 265 12.73 2.51 16.29
N ASP A 266 12.83 3.78 16.64
CA ASP A 266 12.15 4.39 17.79
C ASP A 266 10.83 5.04 17.39
N VAL A 267 10.76 5.61 16.16
CA VAL A 267 9.59 6.32 15.63
C VAL A 267 9.47 6.05 14.12
N TYR A 268 8.27 5.84 13.64
CA TYR A 268 7.95 5.93 12.22
C TYR A 268 7.44 7.34 11.91
N PHE A 269 7.98 7.97 10.86
CA PHE A 269 7.68 9.33 10.47
C PHE A 269 7.21 9.41 9.02
N SER A 270 6.06 10.04 8.79
CA SER A 270 5.54 10.28 7.43
C SER A 270 4.91 11.67 7.29
N PRO A 271 5.61 12.60 6.60
CA PRO A 271 5.10 13.96 6.36
C PRO A 271 4.22 14.06 5.10
N SER A 272 3.69 12.97 4.59
CA SER A 272 2.92 12.92 3.36
C SER A 272 1.73 13.88 3.40
N ILE A 273 1.55 14.69 2.36
CA ILE A 273 0.39 15.61 2.24
C ILE A 273 -0.84 14.92 1.65
N ARG A 274 -0.67 13.72 1.10
CA ARG A 274 -1.76 12.90 0.55
C ARG A 274 -1.37 11.43 0.49
N GLU A 275 -2.31 10.56 0.85
CA GLU A 275 -2.19 9.11 0.77
C GLU A 275 -3.54 8.48 0.37
N GLY A 276 -3.49 7.36 -0.35
CA GLY A 276 -4.67 6.51 -0.52
C GLY A 276 -4.97 5.70 0.74
N PHE A 277 -3.92 5.19 1.40
CA PHE A 277 -4.03 4.48 2.67
C PHE A 277 -2.79 4.67 3.58
N GLY A 278 -1.58 4.52 3.04
CA GLY A 278 -0.35 4.60 3.85
C GLY A 278 0.01 3.26 4.51
N ARG A 279 0.20 2.21 3.72
CA ARG A 279 0.57 0.88 4.24
C ARG A 279 1.71 0.88 5.26
N PRO A 280 2.83 1.61 5.07
CA PRO A 280 3.89 1.63 6.08
C PRO A 280 3.44 2.14 7.45
N THR A 281 2.36 2.92 7.53
CA THR A 281 1.76 3.34 8.81
C THR A 281 1.21 2.15 9.59
N ILE A 282 0.42 1.28 8.95
CA ILE A 282 -0.11 0.10 9.63
C ILE A 282 0.97 -0.96 9.89
N GLU A 283 2.00 -1.04 9.06
CA GLU A 283 3.18 -1.87 9.26
C GLU A 283 3.94 -1.43 10.53
N ALA A 284 4.10 -0.12 10.74
CA ALA A 284 4.67 0.45 11.97
C ALA A 284 3.80 0.13 13.20
N ILE A 285 2.50 0.35 13.12
CA ILE A 285 1.54 0.09 14.20
C ILE A 285 1.57 -1.38 14.61
N ASN A 286 1.55 -2.32 13.65
CA ASN A 286 1.61 -3.76 13.96
C ASN A 286 2.97 -4.18 14.56
N SER A 287 4.04 -3.46 14.25
CA SER A 287 5.35 -3.64 14.89
C SER A 287 5.47 -2.94 16.25
N SER A 288 4.39 -2.32 16.77
CA SER A 288 4.37 -1.49 17.99
C SER A 288 5.35 -0.31 17.92
N LEU A 289 5.64 0.20 16.74
CA LEU A 289 6.47 1.38 16.51
C LEU A 289 5.61 2.64 16.60
N PRO A 290 5.93 3.62 17.47
CA PRO A 290 5.23 4.89 17.50
C PRO A 290 5.24 5.59 16.16
N VAL A 291 4.13 6.22 15.79
CA VAL A 291 3.99 6.90 14.52
C VAL A 291 3.77 8.40 14.71
N VAL A 292 4.43 9.22 13.87
CA VAL A 292 4.20 10.66 13.75
C VAL A 292 3.89 10.96 12.30
N LEU A 293 2.68 11.41 12.05
CA LEU A 293 2.10 11.49 10.70
C LEU A 293 1.53 12.88 10.44
N SER A 294 1.43 13.24 9.16
CA SER A 294 0.67 14.43 8.77
C SER A 294 -0.80 14.32 9.17
N ASP A 295 -1.39 15.43 9.56
CA ASP A 295 -2.82 15.58 9.81
C ASP A 295 -3.58 15.65 8.47
N ILE A 296 -3.81 14.48 7.89
CA ILE A 296 -4.57 14.30 6.64
C ILE A 296 -5.71 13.29 6.88
N PRO A 297 -6.78 13.33 6.08
CA PRO A 297 -7.98 12.53 6.33
C PRO A 297 -7.71 11.04 6.56
N ILE A 298 -6.88 10.40 5.76
CA ILE A 298 -6.58 8.97 5.91
C ILE A 298 -5.85 8.64 7.22
N ASN A 299 -4.96 9.50 7.68
CA ASN A 299 -4.25 9.29 8.94
C ASN A 299 -5.20 9.47 10.14
N LYS A 300 -6.22 10.36 10.05
CA LYS A 300 -7.33 10.43 11.01
C LYS A 300 -8.19 9.16 10.98
N GLU A 301 -8.46 8.60 9.79
CA GLU A 301 -9.18 7.34 9.68
C GLU A 301 -8.45 6.18 10.39
N ILE A 302 -7.11 6.15 10.30
CA ILE A 302 -6.29 5.09 10.92
C ILE A 302 -6.12 5.30 12.43
N LEU A 303 -5.78 6.52 12.86
CA LEU A 303 -5.38 6.80 14.24
C LEU A 303 -6.50 7.40 15.10
N GLY A 304 -7.59 7.88 14.49
CA GLY A 304 -8.56 8.76 15.17
C GLY A 304 -7.92 10.12 15.52
N ASP A 305 -8.45 10.76 16.54
CA ASP A 305 -7.88 12.00 17.08
C ASP A 305 -6.63 11.68 17.91
N SER A 306 -5.47 11.81 17.29
CA SER A 306 -4.18 11.50 17.90
C SER A 306 -3.31 12.74 17.99
N ASN A 307 -2.66 12.92 19.15
CA ASN A 307 -1.67 13.98 19.37
C ASN A 307 -0.40 13.87 18.50
N PHE A 308 -0.28 12.77 17.74
CA PHE A 308 0.82 12.51 16.80
C PHE A 308 0.43 12.78 15.34
N LEU A 309 -0.72 13.41 15.11
CA LEU A 309 -1.08 14.03 13.83
C LEU A 309 -0.61 15.48 13.82
N VAL A 310 0.13 15.85 12.78
CA VAL A 310 0.87 17.10 12.68
C VAL A 310 0.53 17.81 11.37
N ASN A 311 0.38 19.14 11.42
CA ASN A 311 0.24 19.93 10.19
C ASN A 311 1.42 19.62 9.24
N PRO A 312 1.16 19.16 7.99
CA PRO A 312 2.20 18.76 7.05
C PRO A 312 3.14 19.88 6.61
N GLU A 313 2.85 21.14 6.95
CA GLU A 313 3.68 22.30 6.64
C GLU A 313 4.64 22.71 7.78
N SER A 314 4.53 22.08 8.96
CA SER A 314 5.29 22.48 10.15
C SER A 314 6.38 21.47 10.51
N SER A 315 7.63 21.76 10.10
CA SER A 315 8.81 20.97 10.47
C SER A 315 9.07 20.96 11.98
N GLU A 316 8.84 22.10 12.65
CA GLU A 316 9.03 22.28 14.10
C GLU A 316 8.11 21.34 14.89
N ASN A 317 6.81 21.32 14.56
CA ASN A 317 5.84 20.45 15.20
C ASN A 317 6.16 18.96 14.97
N PHE A 318 6.63 18.59 13.78
CA PHE A 318 7.09 17.22 13.53
C PHE A 318 8.27 16.86 14.44
N THR A 319 9.28 17.72 14.55
CA THR A 319 10.46 17.48 15.41
C THR A 319 10.04 17.30 16.86
N GLU A 320 9.19 18.16 17.40
CA GLU A 320 8.66 18.03 18.77
C GLU A 320 7.95 16.69 18.97
N LYS A 321 7.03 16.32 18.07
CA LYS A 321 6.26 15.07 18.19
C LYS A 321 7.12 13.83 18.00
N ILE A 322 8.14 13.89 17.16
CA ILE A 322 9.13 12.80 17.00
C ILE A 322 9.86 12.56 18.33
N MET A 323 10.35 13.62 18.99
CA MET A 323 11.01 13.50 20.27
C MET A 323 10.06 12.93 21.34
N GLN A 324 8.83 13.42 21.43
CA GLN A 324 7.83 12.89 22.37
C GLN A 324 7.51 11.41 22.09
N ALA A 325 7.38 11.02 20.82
CA ALA A 325 7.09 9.63 20.44
C ALA A 325 8.26 8.69 20.74
N ALA A 326 9.51 9.15 20.57
CA ALA A 326 10.71 8.37 20.87
C ALA A 326 10.85 8.01 22.37
N GLU A 327 10.33 8.86 23.26
CA GLU A 327 10.34 8.63 24.71
C GLU A 327 9.16 7.77 25.21
N MET A 328 8.23 7.37 24.33
CA MET A 328 7.09 6.55 24.71
C MET A 328 7.55 5.16 25.19
N ASP A 329 7.17 4.78 26.39
CA ASP A 329 7.46 3.45 26.94
C ASP A 329 6.75 2.32 26.20
N MET A 330 7.27 1.11 26.32
CA MET A 330 6.77 -0.06 25.57
C MET A 330 5.35 -0.47 25.98
N SER A 331 4.98 -0.31 27.22
CA SER A 331 3.64 -0.67 27.71
C SER A 331 2.60 0.24 27.07
N ARG A 332 2.88 1.55 27.02
CA ARG A 332 2.04 2.55 26.35
C ARG A 332 1.94 2.32 24.84
N ARG A 333 3.07 1.96 24.17
CA ARG A 333 3.09 1.60 22.74
C ARG A 333 2.15 0.42 22.46
N LYS A 334 2.29 -0.67 23.23
CA LYS A 334 1.44 -1.86 23.06
C LYS A 334 -0.03 -1.56 23.32
N LEU A 335 -0.34 -0.80 24.37
CA LEU A 335 -1.72 -0.43 24.68
C LEU A 335 -2.35 0.39 23.57
N LEU A 336 -1.64 1.41 23.07
CA LEU A 336 -2.13 2.33 22.04
C LEU A 336 -2.35 1.63 20.69
N TYR A 337 -1.39 0.77 20.29
CA TYR A 337 -1.39 0.22 18.95
C TYR A 337 -1.99 -1.18 18.81
N SER A 338 -2.17 -1.93 19.90
CA SER A 338 -2.75 -3.28 19.82
C SER A 338 -4.15 -3.29 19.22
N ARG A 339 -5.01 -2.36 19.63
CA ARG A 339 -6.39 -2.26 19.11
C ARG A 339 -6.38 -1.89 17.62
N ILE A 340 -5.61 -0.87 17.25
CA ILE A 340 -5.50 -0.40 15.86
C ILE A 340 -4.88 -1.49 15.00
N GLY A 341 -3.77 -2.11 15.44
CA GLY A 341 -3.08 -3.16 14.71
C GLY A 341 -3.96 -4.38 14.45
N ASN A 342 -4.73 -4.82 15.45
CA ASN A 342 -5.66 -5.95 15.29
C ASN A 342 -6.76 -5.68 14.27
N TYR A 343 -7.12 -4.41 14.06
CA TYR A 343 -8.09 -4.03 13.03
C TYR A 343 -7.55 -4.24 11.60
N TYR A 344 -6.24 -4.09 11.40
CA TYR A 344 -5.59 -4.19 10.08
C TYR A 344 -4.85 -5.52 9.88
N ARG A 345 -5.42 -6.62 10.39
CA ARG A 345 -4.88 -7.98 10.25
C ARG A 345 -5.52 -8.76 9.11
N LYS A 346 -4.75 -9.77 8.64
CA LYS A 346 -5.12 -10.66 7.55
C LYS A 346 -6.47 -11.37 7.78
N GLU A 347 -6.72 -11.84 9.00
CA GLU A 347 -7.94 -12.60 9.34
C GLU A 347 -9.20 -11.77 9.17
N ARG A 348 -9.13 -10.47 9.49
CA ARG A 348 -10.26 -9.57 9.24
C ARG A 348 -10.47 -9.32 7.75
N ALA A 349 -9.40 -9.04 7.02
CA ALA A 349 -9.49 -8.85 5.57
C ALA A 349 -10.06 -10.10 4.88
N LEU A 350 -9.60 -11.30 5.29
CA LEU A 350 -10.12 -12.55 4.76
C LEU A 350 -11.64 -12.66 4.94
N ARG A 351 -12.16 -12.45 6.15
CA ARG A 351 -13.61 -12.49 6.42
C ARG A 351 -14.37 -11.47 5.57
N GLN A 352 -13.88 -10.22 5.50
CA GLN A 352 -14.54 -9.18 4.72
C GLN A 352 -14.56 -9.49 3.20
N TYR A 353 -13.50 -10.11 2.67
CA TYR A 353 -13.47 -10.55 1.27
C TYR A 353 -14.38 -11.74 1.03
N GLN A 354 -14.48 -12.70 1.96
CA GLN A 354 -15.44 -13.81 1.89
C GLN A 354 -16.88 -13.29 1.86
N GLU A 355 -17.26 -12.45 2.82
CA GLU A 355 -18.58 -11.81 2.88
C GLU A 355 -18.88 -11.00 1.60
N PHE A 356 -17.90 -10.28 1.09
CA PHE A 356 -18.03 -9.51 -0.17
C PHE A 356 -18.33 -10.41 -1.36
N TYR A 357 -17.56 -11.50 -1.56
CA TYR A 357 -17.78 -12.40 -2.70
C TYR A 357 -19.05 -13.21 -2.55
N GLU A 358 -19.40 -13.68 -1.35
CA GLU A 358 -20.68 -14.34 -1.07
C GLU A 358 -21.88 -13.45 -1.40
N SER A 359 -21.82 -12.17 -1.03
CA SER A 359 -22.88 -11.19 -1.34
C SER A 359 -23.11 -11.00 -2.86
N LEU A 360 -22.10 -11.30 -3.66
CA LEU A 360 -22.15 -11.22 -5.12
C LEU A 360 -22.53 -12.55 -5.79
N GLY A 361 -22.78 -13.62 -5.02
CA GLY A 361 -23.01 -14.96 -5.53
C GLY A 361 -21.78 -15.55 -6.24
N VAL A 362 -20.61 -15.23 -5.76
CA VAL A 362 -19.31 -15.78 -6.22
C VAL A 362 -18.80 -16.72 -5.12
N THR A 363 -19.00 -18.01 -5.32
CA THR A 363 -18.59 -19.08 -4.38
C THR A 363 -17.84 -20.17 -5.13
#